data_6fce949aa5f0d4f35dca905acea78d1f
#
_entry.id   6fce949aa5f0d4f35dca905acea78d1f
#
_cell.length_a   1.000
_cell.length_b   1.000
_cell.length_c   1.000
_cell.angle_alpha   90.00
_cell.angle_beta   90.00
_cell.angle_gamma   90.00
#
_symmetry.space_group_name_H-M   'P 1'
#
loop_
_entity.id
_entity.type
_entity.pdbx_description
1 polymer ?
#
loop_
_entity_poly.entity_id
_entity_poly.type
_entity_poly.pdbx_seq_one_letter_code
_entity_poly.pdbx_strand_id
1 'polypeptide(L)'
;MSSNPNVIISGDASTKAKAKIVAIRFQPLGKLYHFNNAGVKDLRTGDYVLVSTRRGREMGEVAGFVDPAKRRGKLKPIERRATAQELVLRRLWQQKELEAMIECRVKSSELGLEGVKIAKAEYSYDGSRVTFLYNYEGEEKLDINKLRNAMQQAMKKSRVEFRQVGPRDVAKIIGGMGACGLETRCCSMFLTEFSPISIKMAKAQGISLNPQEITGMCGRLRCCLVYEYEQYVEARKQLPKVKKRVVTPLGEGKVTEVLPMRQAVIVRLAEDNRRVEFLKHEIEPYEELQALKGKADSPCDRHEGGGCDCGRND
;
A
#
# COMPACT_ATOMS: atom_id res chain seq x y z
N MET A 1 -13.47 -5.16 -9.88
CA MET A 1 -12.20 -5.94 -10.00
C MET A 1 -11.16 -5.05 -10.64
N SER A 2 -10.48 -4.25 -9.86
CA SER A 2 -9.35 -3.43 -10.32
C SER A 2 -8.12 -4.33 -10.33
N SER A 3 -7.73 -4.83 -11.51
CA SER A 3 -6.54 -5.64 -11.72
C SER A 3 -5.31 -4.77 -11.43
N ASN A 4 -4.66 -5.06 -10.32
CA ASN A 4 -3.39 -4.45 -9.95
C ASN A 4 -2.35 -4.75 -11.05
N PRO A 5 -1.81 -3.77 -11.80
CA PRO A 5 -0.91 -4.00 -12.94
C PRO A 5 0.48 -4.50 -12.54
N ASN A 6 0.73 -4.70 -11.25
CA ASN A 6 2.02 -5.09 -10.68
C ASN A 6 2.09 -6.56 -10.24
N VAL A 7 1.25 -7.43 -10.79
CA VAL A 7 1.34 -8.87 -10.49
C VAL A 7 2.63 -9.43 -11.12
N ILE A 8 3.62 -9.70 -10.28
CA ILE A 8 4.83 -10.44 -10.63
C ILE A 8 4.43 -11.91 -10.72
N ILE A 9 4.50 -12.49 -11.91
CA ILE A 9 4.34 -13.93 -12.05
C ILE A 9 5.65 -14.58 -11.58
N SER A 10 5.66 -15.09 -10.36
CA SER A 10 6.63 -16.07 -9.89
C SER A 10 6.27 -17.41 -10.53
N GLY A 11 6.60 -17.59 -11.81
CA GLY A 11 6.26 -18.78 -12.57
C GLY A 11 7.46 -19.67 -12.82
N ASP A 12 7.20 -20.94 -13.04
CA ASP A 12 8.12 -22.02 -13.36
C ASP A 12 9.14 -21.69 -14.47
N ALA A 13 10.25 -22.40 -14.48
CA ALA A 13 11.39 -22.19 -15.36
C ALA A 13 11.05 -22.13 -16.87
N SER A 14 9.95 -22.75 -17.31
CA SER A 14 9.52 -22.76 -18.71
C SER A 14 8.92 -21.43 -19.19
N THR A 15 8.33 -20.63 -18.29
CA THR A 15 7.71 -19.33 -18.62
C THR A 15 8.74 -18.22 -18.76
N LYS A 16 9.94 -18.39 -18.18
CA LYS A 16 11.03 -17.41 -18.15
C LYS A 16 11.65 -17.13 -19.54
N ALA A 17 11.64 -18.10 -20.42
CA ALA A 17 12.30 -17.99 -21.75
C ALA A 17 11.49 -17.17 -22.78
N LYS A 18 10.19 -16.91 -22.54
CA LYS A 18 9.30 -16.20 -23.48
C LYS A 18 8.90 -14.78 -23.05
N ALA A 19 9.19 -14.39 -21.82
CA ALA A 19 8.79 -13.08 -21.32
C ALA A 19 9.64 -11.96 -21.93
N LYS A 20 9.02 -11.13 -22.78
CA LYS A 20 9.68 -9.98 -23.41
C LYS A 20 9.78 -8.76 -22.49
N ILE A 21 9.05 -8.73 -21.36
CA ILE A 21 9.01 -7.60 -20.44
C ILE A 21 9.55 -8.01 -19.08
N VAL A 22 10.47 -7.20 -18.57
CA VAL A 22 11.14 -7.41 -17.28
C VAL A 22 10.82 -6.25 -16.37
N ALA A 23 10.43 -6.55 -15.14
CA ALA A 23 10.27 -5.57 -14.06
C ALA A 23 11.63 -5.37 -13.37
N ILE A 24 12.14 -4.15 -13.39
CA ILE A 24 13.43 -3.76 -12.81
C ILE A 24 13.20 -2.82 -11.64
N ARG A 25 13.93 -3.03 -10.57
CA ARG A 25 13.97 -2.23 -9.37
C ARG A 25 15.34 -1.57 -9.22
N PHE A 26 15.37 -0.24 -9.13
CA PHE A 26 16.63 0.52 -8.94
C PHE A 26 17.01 0.67 -7.47
N GLN A 27 16.02 0.64 -6.59
CA GLN A 27 16.19 0.75 -5.14
C GLN A 27 15.45 -0.40 -4.45
N PRO A 28 15.91 -0.93 -3.32
CA PRO A 28 15.28 -2.08 -2.65
C PRO A 28 13.78 -1.91 -2.42
N LEU A 29 13.33 -0.68 -2.19
CA LEU A 29 11.94 -0.31 -1.90
C LEU A 29 11.34 0.63 -2.95
N GLY A 30 11.95 0.70 -4.13
CA GLY A 30 11.54 1.57 -5.25
C GLY A 30 10.35 1.02 -6.04
N LYS A 31 9.80 1.88 -6.89
CA LYS A 31 8.83 1.46 -7.91
C LYS A 31 9.45 0.46 -8.87
N LEU A 32 8.62 -0.44 -9.39
CA LEU A 32 8.98 -1.35 -10.46
C LEU A 32 8.86 -0.62 -11.80
N TYR A 33 9.92 -0.66 -12.58
CA TYR A 33 9.95 -0.12 -13.93
C TYR A 33 10.05 -1.25 -14.94
N HIS A 34 9.34 -1.12 -16.05
CA HIS A 34 9.26 -2.16 -17.04
C HIS A 34 10.17 -1.84 -18.23
N PHE A 35 10.95 -2.84 -18.63
CA PHE A 35 11.87 -2.76 -19.74
C PHE A 35 11.70 -3.96 -20.67
N ASN A 36 12.15 -3.79 -21.93
CA ASN A 36 12.10 -4.86 -22.91
C ASN A 36 13.38 -5.72 -22.82
N ASN A 37 13.20 -7.03 -22.74
CA ASN A 37 14.30 -8.01 -22.72
C ASN A 37 14.76 -8.41 -24.13
N ALA A 38 14.70 -7.54 -25.11
CA ALA A 38 14.93 -7.91 -26.53
C ALA A 38 16.35 -8.34 -26.88
N GLY A 39 17.27 -8.49 -25.94
CA GLY A 39 18.68 -8.81 -26.29
C GLY A 39 19.48 -9.61 -25.27
N VAL A 40 18.96 -9.77 -24.05
CA VAL A 40 19.70 -10.45 -22.97
C VAL A 40 19.13 -11.83 -22.74
N LYS A 41 19.92 -12.89 -23.02
CA LYS A 41 19.52 -14.28 -22.81
C LYS A 41 19.69 -14.66 -21.32
N ASP A 42 18.87 -15.58 -20.83
CA ASP A 42 19.00 -16.25 -19.54
C ASP A 42 18.98 -15.31 -18.31
N LEU A 43 18.18 -14.22 -18.36
CA LEU A 43 17.94 -13.38 -17.19
C LEU A 43 17.14 -14.14 -16.12
N ARG A 44 17.55 -13.97 -14.86
CA ARG A 44 16.89 -14.53 -13.68
C ARG A 44 16.47 -13.40 -12.74
N THR A 45 15.46 -13.66 -11.94
CA THR A 45 15.12 -12.77 -10.82
C THR A 45 16.30 -12.66 -9.86
N GLY A 46 16.64 -11.43 -9.45
CA GLY A 46 17.83 -11.14 -8.65
C GLY A 46 19.07 -10.74 -9.47
N ASP A 47 19.06 -10.92 -10.80
CA ASP A 47 20.16 -10.45 -11.65
C ASP A 47 20.20 -8.92 -11.71
N TYR A 48 21.42 -8.37 -11.80
CA TYR A 48 21.60 -6.94 -12.01
C TYR A 48 21.82 -6.64 -13.49
N VAL A 49 21.13 -5.62 -13.98
CA VAL A 49 21.17 -5.20 -15.39
C VAL A 49 21.40 -3.70 -15.50
N LEU A 50 22.07 -3.31 -16.59
CA LEU A 50 22.23 -1.90 -16.96
C LEU A 50 21.15 -1.49 -17.93
N VAL A 51 20.57 -0.35 -17.67
CA VAL A 51 19.51 0.25 -18.49
C VAL A 51 19.75 1.75 -18.66
N SER A 52 19.38 2.27 -19.83
CA SER A 52 19.42 3.70 -20.09
C SER A 52 18.12 4.36 -19.62
N THR A 53 18.22 5.25 -18.63
CA THR A 53 17.11 6.03 -18.11
C THR A 53 17.18 7.49 -18.60
N ARG A 54 16.27 8.35 -18.14
CA ARG A 54 16.37 9.81 -18.35
C ARG A 54 17.53 10.44 -17.56
N ARG A 55 18.04 9.74 -16.55
CA ARG A 55 19.14 10.17 -15.67
C ARG A 55 20.51 9.65 -16.10
N GLY A 56 20.59 8.97 -17.24
CA GLY A 56 21.75 8.26 -17.72
C GLY A 56 21.63 6.75 -17.52
N ARG A 57 22.78 6.08 -17.56
CA ARG A 57 22.85 4.64 -17.27
C ARG A 57 22.65 4.38 -15.80
N GLU A 58 21.78 3.48 -15.48
CA GLU A 58 21.49 3.04 -14.11
C GLU A 58 21.52 1.52 -14.03
N MET A 59 21.99 1.02 -12.88
CA MET A 59 21.97 -0.40 -12.58
C MET A 59 20.73 -0.71 -11.76
N GLY A 60 19.95 -1.70 -12.20
CA GLY A 60 18.76 -2.15 -11.48
C GLY A 60 18.75 -3.67 -11.31
N GLU A 61 18.03 -4.13 -10.33
CA GLU A 61 17.79 -5.54 -10.03
C GLU A 61 16.53 -6.03 -10.75
N VAL A 62 16.60 -7.19 -11.38
CA VAL A 62 15.44 -7.87 -11.96
C VAL A 62 14.54 -8.38 -10.85
N ALA A 63 13.40 -7.73 -10.67
CA ALA A 63 12.40 -8.09 -9.65
C ALA A 63 11.47 -9.22 -10.14
N GLY A 64 11.32 -9.38 -11.46
CA GLY A 64 10.47 -10.42 -12.03
C GLY A 64 10.18 -10.18 -13.51
N PHE A 65 9.32 -11.04 -14.04
CA PHE A 65 8.91 -11.01 -15.44
C PHE A 65 7.42 -10.67 -15.53
N VAL A 66 7.03 -9.93 -16.57
CA VAL A 66 5.65 -9.44 -16.75
C VAL A 66 5.14 -9.95 -18.10
N ASP A 67 3.87 -10.37 -18.11
CA ASP A 67 3.19 -10.78 -19.34
C ASP A 67 3.05 -9.58 -20.30
N PRO A 68 3.49 -9.71 -21.56
CA PRO A 68 3.36 -8.65 -22.55
C PRO A 68 1.92 -8.20 -22.81
N ALA A 69 0.93 -9.08 -22.63
CA ALA A 69 -0.48 -8.78 -22.82
C ALA A 69 -1.01 -7.72 -21.86
N LYS A 70 -0.37 -7.57 -20.70
CA LYS A 70 -0.82 -6.66 -19.62
C LYS A 70 -0.30 -5.22 -19.77
N ARG A 71 0.54 -4.92 -20.78
CA ARG A 71 1.08 -3.58 -20.94
C ARG A 71 1.23 -3.14 -22.39
N ARG A 72 0.72 -1.94 -22.69
CA ARG A 72 0.84 -1.29 -24.01
C ARG A 72 1.88 -0.16 -23.92
N GLY A 73 2.66 0.03 -24.97
CA GLY A 73 3.62 1.15 -25.14
C GLY A 73 5.05 0.70 -25.48
N LYS A 74 5.85 1.64 -26.02
CA LYS A 74 7.28 1.41 -26.32
C LYS A 74 8.07 1.38 -25.01
N LEU A 75 8.65 0.24 -24.68
CA LEU A 75 9.55 0.05 -23.56
C LEU A 75 10.99 0.20 -24.01
N LYS A 76 11.82 0.84 -23.17
CA LYS A 76 13.26 0.92 -23.40
C LYS A 76 13.88 -0.49 -23.25
N PRO A 77 14.89 -0.84 -24.03
CA PRO A 77 15.58 -2.12 -23.91
C PRO A 77 16.50 -2.15 -22.69
N ILE A 78 16.78 -3.35 -22.20
CA ILE A 78 17.90 -3.63 -21.30
C ILE A 78 19.17 -3.58 -22.15
N GLU A 79 20.21 -2.86 -21.71
CA GLU A 79 21.46 -2.79 -22.44
C GLU A 79 22.24 -4.11 -22.33
N ARG A 80 22.50 -4.54 -21.11
CA ARG A 80 23.21 -5.80 -20.81
C ARG A 80 23.07 -6.18 -19.33
N ARG A 81 23.53 -7.39 -19.01
CA ARG A 81 23.74 -7.81 -17.61
C ARG A 81 24.94 -7.07 -17.01
N ALA A 82 24.87 -6.74 -15.74
CA ALA A 82 25.99 -6.14 -15.00
C ALA A 82 27.15 -7.13 -14.86
N THR A 83 28.37 -6.63 -14.97
CA THR A 83 29.58 -7.43 -14.76
C THR A 83 29.88 -7.59 -13.27
N ALA A 84 30.69 -8.60 -12.93
CA ALA A 84 31.13 -8.81 -11.55
C ALA A 84 31.90 -7.58 -10.99
N GLN A 85 32.71 -6.92 -11.81
CA GLN A 85 33.41 -5.69 -11.42
C GLN A 85 32.42 -4.56 -11.06
N GLU A 86 31.37 -4.36 -11.85
CA GLU A 86 30.35 -3.34 -11.59
C GLU A 86 29.56 -3.64 -10.31
N LEU A 87 29.32 -4.90 -9.99
CA LEU A 87 28.68 -5.30 -8.73
C LEU A 87 29.57 -5.00 -7.52
N VAL A 88 30.87 -5.23 -7.63
CA VAL A 88 31.84 -4.87 -6.58
C VAL A 88 31.91 -3.36 -6.41
N LEU A 89 32.01 -2.59 -7.51
CA LEU A 89 31.98 -1.13 -7.47
C LEU A 89 30.71 -0.59 -6.79
N ARG A 90 29.55 -1.15 -7.13
CA ARG A 90 28.29 -0.78 -6.48
C ARG A 90 28.34 -0.98 -4.97
N ARG A 91 28.90 -2.11 -4.48
CA ARG A 91 29.04 -2.35 -3.03
C ARG A 91 29.96 -1.33 -2.36
N LEU A 92 31.07 -1.00 -3.02
CA LEU A 92 31.99 0.06 -2.51
C LEU A 92 31.31 1.42 -2.42
N TRP A 93 30.50 1.79 -3.42
CA TRP A 93 29.73 3.03 -3.37
C TRP A 93 28.66 3.00 -2.29
N GLN A 94 27.99 1.87 -2.07
CA GLN A 94 27.02 1.73 -0.97
C GLN A 94 27.64 1.95 0.41
N GLN A 95 28.88 1.53 0.64
CA GLN A 95 29.60 1.85 1.88
C GLN A 95 29.85 3.35 2.01
N LYS A 96 30.27 4.00 0.95
CA LYS A 96 30.49 5.46 0.92
C LYS A 96 29.22 6.30 1.05
N GLU A 97 28.04 5.75 0.78
CA GLU A 97 26.78 6.44 0.94
C GLU A 97 26.55 6.90 2.40
N LEU A 98 26.95 6.07 3.36
CA LEU A 98 26.82 6.42 4.78
C LEU A 98 27.76 7.57 5.17
N GLU A 99 29.01 7.52 4.74
CA GLU A 99 29.99 8.58 4.98
C GLU A 99 29.51 9.91 4.38
N ALA A 100 29.09 9.88 3.11
CA ALA A 100 28.55 11.04 2.43
C ALA A 100 27.31 11.62 3.12
N MET A 101 26.44 10.76 3.63
CA MET A 101 25.24 11.19 4.37
C MET A 101 25.62 11.89 5.67
N ILE A 102 26.58 11.35 6.43
CA ILE A 102 27.06 11.95 7.68
C ILE A 102 27.70 13.30 7.39
N GLU A 103 28.59 13.39 6.39
CA GLU A 103 29.21 14.65 5.99
C GLU A 103 28.18 15.70 5.58
N CYS A 104 27.15 15.30 4.80
CA CYS A 104 26.08 16.22 4.43
C CYS A 104 25.28 16.73 5.63
N ARG A 105 25.05 15.90 6.65
CA ARG A 105 24.39 16.31 7.90
C ARG A 105 25.22 17.31 8.68
N VAL A 106 26.52 17.08 8.80
CA VAL A 106 27.45 18.00 9.45
C VAL A 106 27.43 19.36 8.73
N LYS A 107 27.58 19.38 7.40
CA LYS A 107 27.51 20.59 6.59
C LYS A 107 26.16 21.31 6.69
N SER A 108 25.06 20.59 6.75
CA SER A 108 23.73 21.16 6.97
C SER A 108 23.60 21.86 8.31
N SER A 109 24.18 21.27 9.36
CA SER A 109 24.23 21.87 10.70
C SER A 109 25.15 23.10 10.76
N GLU A 110 26.35 23.04 10.16
CA GLU A 110 27.27 24.16 10.05
C GLU A 110 26.65 25.39 9.34
N LEU A 111 25.80 25.14 8.34
CA LEU A 111 25.10 26.18 7.59
C LEU A 111 23.81 26.68 8.27
N GLY A 112 23.47 26.16 9.45
CA GLY A 112 22.29 26.57 10.20
C GLY A 112 20.95 26.22 9.49
N LEU A 113 20.91 25.17 8.65
CA LEU A 113 19.71 24.78 7.93
C LEU A 113 18.77 24.00 8.85
N GLU A 114 17.98 24.71 9.65
CA GLU A 114 17.00 24.12 10.55
C GLU A 114 15.85 23.42 9.77
N GLY A 115 15.32 22.34 10.32
CA GLY A 115 14.21 21.60 9.71
C GLY A 115 14.59 20.69 8.54
N VAL A 116 15.84 20.71 8.08
CA VAL A 116 16.33 19.82 7.00
C VAL A 116 16.76 18.48 7.58
N LYS A 117 16.11 17.42 7.14
CA LYS A 117 16.45 16.04 7.52
C LYS A 117 17.01 15.28 6.32
N ILE A 118 18.31 15.03 6.31
CA ILE A 118 18.94 14.18 5.27
C ILE A 118 18.62 12.72 5.58
N ALA A 119 17.83 12.09 4.70
CA ALA A 119 17.34 10.73 4.88
C ALA A 119 18.34 9.70 4.36
N LYS A 120 18.94 9.94 3.19
CA LYS A 120 19.86 9.01 2.53
C LYS A 120 20.72 9.72 1.50
N ALA A 121 21.94 9.22 1.27
CA ALA A 121 22.75 9.51 0.09
C ALA A 121 22.72 8.30 -0.83
N GLU A 122 22.71 8.51 -2.14
CA GLU A 122 22.69 7.44 -3.15
C GLU A 122 23.70 7.77 -4.25
N TYR A 123 24.70 6.92 -4.42
CA TYR A 123 25.63 7.02 -5.55
C TYR A 123 25.09 6.30 -6.79
N SER A 124 25.38 6.86 -7.96
CA SER A 124 25.27 6.09 -9.19
C SER A 124 26.28 4.93 -9.15
N TYR A 125 26.02 3.86 -9.92
CA TYR A 125 26.87 2.66 -9.89
C TYR A 125 28.32 2.92 -10.28
N ASP A 126 28.57 3.98 -11.06
CA ASP A 126 29.88 4.44 -11.53
C ASP A 126 30.50 5.53 -10.63
N GLY A 127 29.78 5.97 -9.60
CA GLY A 127 30.22 7.03 -8.69
C GLY A 127 30.25 8.44 -9.29
N SER A 128 29.80 8.62 -10.52
CA SER A 128 29.82 9.94 -11.19
C SER A 128 28.84 10.95 -10.60
N ARG A 129 27.79 10.45 -9.91
CA ARG A 129 26.74 11.27 -9.30
C ARG A 129 26.39 10.77 -7.92
N VAL A 130 26.16 11.70 -7.00
CA VAL A 130 25.58 11.45 -5.68
C VAL A 130 24.30 12.25 -5.51
N THR A 131 23.23 11.59 -5.08
CA THR A 131 21.92 12.22 -4.83
C THR A 131 21.60 12.15 -3.35
N PHE A 132 21.43 13.30 -2.71
CA PHE A 132 20.99 13.41 -1.32
C PHE A 132 19.48 13.52 -1.28
N LEU A 133 18.84 12.57 -0.59
CA LEU A 133 17.42 12.58 -0.33
C LEU A 133 17.17 13.29 0.99
N TYR A 134 16.42 14.39 0.94
CA TYR A 134 16.13 15.18 2.13
C TYR A 134 14.64 15.46 2.29
N ASN A 135 14.20 15.62 3.51
CA ASN A 135 12.89 16.16 3.87
C ASN A 135 13.05 17.51 4.53
N TYR A 136 12.13 18.40 4.28
CA TYR A 136 12.07 19.72 4.92
C TYR A 136 10.68 19.94 5.49
N GLU A 137 10.61 20.32 6.76
CA GLU A 137 9.37 20.51 7.52
C GLU A 137 9.07 21.99 7.80
N GLY A 138 9.81 22.94 7.19
CA GLY A 138 9.57 24.37 7.33
C GLY A 138 8.52 24.90 6.34
N GLU A 139 7.92 26.04 6.68
CA GLU A 139 6.96 26.77 5.82
C GLU A 139 7.66 27.66 4.78
N GLU A 140 8.88 28.11 5.08
CA GLU A 140 9.66 28.98 4.21
C GLU A 140 10.35 28.20 3.09
N LYS A 141 10.68 28.89 1.99
CA LYS A 141 11.46 28.30 0.90
C LYS A 141 12.90 28.07 1.35
N LEU A 142 13.28 26.80 1.47
CA LEU A 142 14.64 26.41 1.78
C LEU A 142 15.60 26.73 0.63
N ASP A 143 16.65 27.51 0.89
CA ASP A 143 17.75 27.67 -0.06
C ASP A 143 18.78 26.53 0.09
N ILE A 144 18.52 25.45 -0.61
CA ILE A 144 19.39 24.28 -0.63
C ILE A 144 20.69 24.52 -1.44
N ASN A 145 20.80 25.65 -2.17
CA ASN A 145 21.94 25.88 -3.05
C ASN A 145 23.24 26.07 -2.28
N LYS A 146 23.20 26.71 -1.10
CA LYS A 146 24.36 26.84 -0.21
C LYS A 146 24.91 25.46 0.18
N LEU A 147 24.06 24.55 0.61
CA LEU A 147 24.45 23.18 0.96
C LEU A 147 24.94 22.40 -0.27
N ARG A 148 24.30 22.57 -1.42
CA ARG A 148 24.74 21.95 -2.68
C ARG A 148 26.14 22.37 -3.05
N ASN A 149 26.45 23.66 -2.98
CA ASN A 149 27.75 24.18 -3.32
C ASN A 149 28.83 23.69 -2.34
N ALA A 150 28.54 23.68 -1.04
CA ALA A 150 29.44 23.14 -0.02
C ALA A 150 29.74 21.65 -0.25
N MET A 151 28.71 20.86 -0.52
CA MET A 151 28.88 19.43 -0.81
C MET A 151 29.57 19.18 -2.15
N GLN A 152 29.35 20.02 -3.18
CA GLN A 152 30.05 19.90 -4.46
C GLN A 152 31.55 20.18 -4.32
N GLN A 153 31.94 21.09 -3.42
CA GLN A 153 33.35 21.36 -3.10
C GLN A 153 34.00 20.19 -2.35
N ALA A 154 33.26 19.56 -1.43
CA ALA A 154 33.72 18.38 -0.69
C ALA A 154 33.85 17.16 -1.60
N MET A 155 32.87 16.97 -2.50
CA MET A 155 32.79 15.80 -3.40
C MET A 155 33.22 16.12 -4.83
N LYS A 156 34.48 16.51 -5.03
CA LYS A 156 35.01 16.97 -6.32
C LYS A 156 34.84 15.99 -7.48
N LYS A 157 34.78 14.68 -7.20
CA LYS A 157 34.71 13.60 -8.21
C LYS A 157 33.29 13.26 -8.66
N SER A 158 32.29 13.66 -7.90
CA SER A 158 30.89 13.29 -8.13
C SER A 158 30.02 14.53 -8.28
N ARG A 159 29.11 14.50 -9.22
CA ARG A 159 28.10 15.56 -9.34
C ARG A 159 27.08 15.43 -8.22
N VAL A 160 26.89 16.50 -7.44
CA VAL A 160 25.98 16.54 -6.31
C VAL A 160 24.58 16.97 -6.73
N GLU A 161 23.58 16.18 -6.41
CA GLU A 161 22.18 16.49 -6.62
C GLU A 161 21.41 16.38 -5.28
N PHE A 162 20.46 17.28 -5.05
CA PHE A 162 19.55 17.25 -3.92
C PHE A 162 18.13 16.98 -4.40
N ARG A 163 17.43 16.03 -3.76
CA ARG A 163 16.07 15.68 -4.07
C ARG A 163 15.22 15.68 -2.81
N GLN A 164 14.23 16.55 -2.79
CA GLN A 164 13.24 16.55 -1.72
C GLN A 164 12.33 15.32 -1.81
N VAL A 165 12.09 14.68 -0.66
CA VAL A 165 11.21 13.53 -0.52
C VAL A 165 10.17 13.79 0.57
N GLY A 166 9.00 13.20 0.40
CA GLY A 166 7.92 13.36 1.38
C GLY A 166 8.19 12.59 2.67
N PRO A 167 7.52 12.93 3.79
CA PRO A 167 7.71 12.24 5.08
C PRO A 167 7.44 10.73 5.02
N ARG A 168 6.50 10.29 4.17
CA ARG A 168 6.23 8.86 3.98
C ARG A 168 7.36 8.14 3.25
N ASP A 169 7.99 8.81 2.28
CA ASP A 169 9.15 8.25 1.58
C ASP A 169 10.36 8.17 2.50
N VAL A 170 10.55 9.17 3.38
CA VAL A 170 11.57 9.10 4.44
C VAL A 170 11.32 7.89 5.35
N ALA A 171 10.10 7.75 5.84
CA ALA A 171 9.73 6.60 6.68
C ALA A 171 9.93 5.26 5.98
N LYS A 172 9.70 5.20 4.67
CA LYS A 172 9.96 4.04 3.82
C LYS A 172 11.45 3.73 3.70
N ILE A 173 12.28 4.75 3.50
CA ILE A 173 13.75 4.63 3.36
C ILE A 173 14.38 4.16 4.67
N ILE A 174 13.98 4.76 5.78
CA ILE A 174 14.49 4.40 7.11
C ILE A 174 14.06 2.98 7.52
N GLY A 175 12.86 2.56 7.12
CA GLY A 175 12.32 1.23 7.46
C GLY A 175 11.98 1.11 8.95
N GLY A 176 11.95 -0.14 9.44
CA GLY A 176 11.65 -0.47 10.83
C GLY A 176 10.19 -0.76 11.10
N MET A 177 9.82 -0.81 12.37
CA MET A 177 8.50 -1.24 12.85
C MET A 177 7.39 -0.28 12.42
N GLY A 178 6.22 -0.83 12.09
CA GLY A 178 4.99 -0.09 11.83
C GLY A 178 4.33 0.43 13.12
N ALA A 179 3.51 1.48 13.01
CA ALA A 179 2.69 1.96 14.13
C ALA A 179 1.64 0.93 14.62
N CYS A 180 1.42 -0.13 13.88
CA CYS A 180 0.54 -1.26 14.21
C CYS A 180 1.29 -2.43 14.86
N GLY A 181 2.60 -2.33 15.11
CA GLY A 181 3.43 -3.39 15.69
C GLY A 181 4.01 -4.40 14.71
N LEU A 182 3.71 -4.32 13.42
CA LEU A 182 4.39 -5.16 12.42
C LEU A 182 5.89 -4.83 12.38
N GLU A 183 6.74 -5.85 12.40
CA GLU A 183 8.21 -5.72 12.38
C GLU A 183 8.70 -4.86 11.21
N THR A 184 8.12 -5.04 10.05
CA THR A 184 8.46 -4.25 8.87
C THR A 184 7.24 -3.48 8.38
N ARG A 185 7.42 -2.19 8.08
CA ARG A 185 6.35 -1.30 7.58
C ARG A 185 5.84 -1.77 6.23
N CYS A 186 4.52 -1.74 6.02
CA CYS A 186 3.88 -2.05 4.74
C CYS A 186 4.47 -1.23 3.58
N CYS A 187 4.79 0.05 3.80
CA CYS A 187 5.43 0.92 2.80
C CYS A 187 6.86 0.47 2.44
N SER A 188 7.54 -0.25 3.32
CA SER A 188 8.86 -0.83 3.06
C SER A 188 8.83 -2.22 2.43
N MET A 189 7.64 -2.85 2.35
CA MET A 189 7.47 -4.18 1.75
C MET A 189 6.74 -4.12 0.41
N PHE A 190 5.43 -4.04 0.45
CA PHE A 190 4.58 -4.22 -0.73
C PHE A 190 3.80 -2.96 -1.15
N LEU A 191 3.51 -2.06 -0.19
CA LEU A 191 2.68 -0.90 -0.43
C LEU A 191 3.52 0.28 -0.94
N THR A 192 3.83 0.27 -2.23
CA THR A 192 4.75 1.25 -2.86
C THR A 192 4.03 2.45 -3.47
N GLU A 193 2.75 2.33 -3.80
CA GLU A 193 1.92 3.38 -4.38
C GLU A 193 0.77 3.73 -3.44
N PHE A 194 0.46 5.02 -3.33
CA PHE A 194 -0.54 5.52 -2.40
C PHE A 194 -1.54 6.41 -3.12
N SER A 195 -2.81 6.06 -2.98
CA SER A 195 -3.93 6.95 -3.29
C SER A 195 -4.14 7.94 -2.15
N PRO A 196 -4.82 9.07 -2.38
CA PRO A 196 -5.19 10.00 -1.32
C PRO A 196 -5.96 9.31 -0.20
N ILE A 197 -5.58 9.60 1.05
CA ILE A 197 -6.17 8.99 2.25
C ILE A 197 -7.05 10.02 2.94
N SER A 198 -8.28 9.63 3.30
CA SER A 198 -9.24 10.49 3.97
C SER A 198 -9.71 9.92 5.31
N ILE A 199 -10.14 10.80 6.21
CA ILE A 199 -10.73 10.43 7.50
C ILE A 199 -12.02 9.60 7.32
N LYS A 200 -12.73 9.74 6.18
CA LYS A 200 -13.89 8.88 5.85
C LYS A 200 -13.54 7.39 5.85
N MET A 201 -12.31 7.05 5.44
CA MET A 201 -11.84 5.67 5.40
C MET A 201 -11.68 5.10 6.82
N ALA A 202 -11.16 5.88 7.77
CA ALA A 202 -11.09 5.49 9.18
C ALA A 202 -12.48 5.28 9.79
N LYS A 203 -13.43 6.19 9.52
CA LYS A 203 -14.83 6.04 9.96
C LYS A 203 -15.50 4.80 9.38
N ALA A 204 -15.24 4.49 8.10
CA ALA A 204 -15.80 3.29 7.46
C ALA A 204 -15.26 1.99 8.08
N GLN A 205 -14.04 2.02 8.59
CA GLN A 205 -13.39 0.88 9.26
C GLN A 205 -13.73 0.79 10.76
N GLY A 206 -14.46 1.78 11.31
CA GLY A 206 -14.80 1.80 12.73
C GLY A 206 -13.64 2.13 13.65
N ILE A 207 -12.54 2.68 13.11
CA ILE A 207 -11.35 3.06 13.88
C ILE A 207 -11.64 4.38 14.59
N SER A 208 -11.23 4.48 15.86
CA SER A 208 -11.26 5.73 16.62
C SER A 208 -10.50 6.84 15.90
N LEU A 209 -11.02 8.06 15.95
CA LEU A 209 -10.37 9.21 15.31
C LEU A 209 -9.23 9.80 16.16
N ASN A 210 -8.79 9.08 17.19
CA ASN A 210 -7.62 9.47 17.97
C ASN A 210 -6.39 9.54 17.04
N PRO A 211 -5.64 10.65 17.01
CA PRO A 211 -4.44 10.79 16.20
C PRO A 211 -3.44 9.63 16.33
N GLN A 212 -3.28 9.08 17.52
CA GLN A 212 -2.39 7.94 17.77
C GLN A 212 -2.79 6.67 17.01
N GLU A 213 -4.10 6.47 16.77
CA GLU A 213 -4.61 5.30 16.07
C GLU A 213 -4.65 5.46 14.56
N ILE A 214 -4.87 6.68 14.06
CA ILE A 214 -5.00 6.94 12.61
C ILE A 214 -3.71 7.43 11.96
N THR A 215 -2.69 7.84 12.75
CA THR A 215 -1.43 8.36 12.23
C THR A 215 -0.37 7.26 12.16
N GLY A 216 0.35 7.20 11.06
CA GLY A 216 1.49 6.30 10.86
C GLY A 216 2.80 6.91 11.37
N MET A 217 3.88 6.12 11.36
CA MET A 217 5.24 6.56 11.74
C MET A 217 5.79 7.71 10.88
N CYS A 218 5.15 8.00 9.75
CA CYS A 218 5.50 9.12 8.88
C CYS A 218 4.78 10.44 9.26
N GLY A 219 4.01 10.49 10.36
CA GLY A 219 3.23 11.64 10.76
C GLY A 219 1.96 11.92 9.92
N ARG A 220 1.67 11.08 8.93
CA ARG A 220 0.47 11.20 8.06
C ARG A 220 -0.50 10.05 8.35
N LEU A 221 -1.75 10.17 7.86
CA LEU A 221 -2.74 9.10 7.99
C LEU A 221 -2.17 7.75 7.52
N ARG A 222 -2.50 6.68 8.23
CA ARG A 222 -2.03 5.32 7.94
C ARG A 222 -2.44 4.88 6.54
N CYS A 223 -1.51 4.31 5.79
CA CYS A 223 -1.75 3.83 4.42
C CYS A 223 -2.62 2.58 4.36
N CYS A 224 -2.70 1.78 5.42
CA CYS A 224 -3.62 0.65 5.50
C CYS A 224 -5.09 1.10 5.38
N LEU A 225 -5.44 2.31 5.83
CA LEU A 225 -6.80 2.85 5.71
C LEU A 225 -7.31 2.84 4.26
N VAL A 226 -6.48 3.21 3.29
CA VAL A 226 -6.88 3.18 1.87
C VAL A 226 -6.75 1.79 1.28
N TYR A 227 -5.76 1.02 1.72
CA TYR A 227 -5.50 -0.33 1.21
C TYR A 227 -6.64 -1.31 1.53
N GLU A 228 -7.16 -1.23 2.75
CA GLU A 228 -8.21 -2.11 3.24
C GLU A 228 -9.63 -1.57 2.99
N TYR A 229 -9.76 -0.31 2.55
CA TYR A 229 -11.05 0.40 2.48
C TYR A 229 -12.12 -0.33 1.69
N GLU A 230 -11.79 -0.85 0.50
CA GLU A 230 -12.76 -1.55 -0.37
C GLU A 230 -13.31 -2.80 0.31
N GLN A 231 -12.45 -3.57 0.98
CA GLN A 231 -12.84 -4.79 1.70
C GLN A 231 -13.83 -4.48 2.83
N TYR A 232 -13.56 -3.41 3.60
CA TYR A 232 -14.49 -2.98 4.66
C TYR A 232 -15.82 -2.48 4.11
N VAL A 233 -15.81 -1.75 3.01
CA VAL A 233 -17.04 -1.27 2.36
C VAL A 233 -17.88 -2.43 1.82
N GLU A 234 -17.27 -3.42 1.20
CA GLU A 234 -17.95 -4.61 0.68
C GLU A 234 -18.53 -5.46 1.81
N ALA A 235 -17.72 -5.73 2.84
CA ALA A 235 -18.17 -6.48 4.00
C ALA A 235 -19.33 -5.77 4.73
N ARG A 236 -19.26 -4.45 4.84
CA ARG A 236 -20.31 -3.65 5.51
C ARG A 236 -21.63 -3.61 4.73
N LYS A 237 -21.59 -3.69 3.40
CA LYS A 237 -22.82 -3.75 2.58
C LYS A 237 -23.66 -5.01 2.87
N GLN A 238 -23.02 -6.06 3.32
CA GLN A 238 -23.65 -7.34 3.60
C GLN A 238 -24.26 -7.44 4.99
N LEU A 239 -24.06 -6.46 5.85
CA LEU A 239 -24.48 -6.44 7.25
C LEU A 239 -25.58 -5.38 7.47
N PRO A 240 -26.48 -5.58 8.44
CA PRO A 240 -27.49 -4.60 8.80
C PRO A 240 -26.84 -3.32 9.33
N LYS A 241 -27.46 -2.18 8.99
CA LYS A 241 -26.97 -0.86 9.44
C LYS A 241 -27.13 -0.69 10.95
N VAL A 242 -26.23 0.07 11.57
CA VAL A 242 -26.38 0.51 12.97
C VAL A 242 -27.74 1.14 13.19
N LYS A 243 -28.37 0.84 14.34
CA LYS A 243 -29.71 1.25 14.76
C LYS A 243 -30.88 0.51 14.08
N LYS A 244 -30.66 -0.38 13.12
CA LYS A 244 -31.74 -1.24 12.61
C LYS A 244 -32.17 -2.29 13.63
N ARG A 245 -33.47 -2.64 13.61
CA ARG A 245 -33.99 -3.77 14.37
C ARG A 245 -33.71 -5.06 13.62
N VAL A 246 -33.35 -6.07 14.36
CA VAL A 246 -33.05 -7.42 13.87
C VAL A 246 -33.63 -8.45 14.82
N VAL A 247 -33.92 -9.64 14.27
CA VAL A 247 -34.31 -10.81 15.04
C VAL A 247 -33.10 -11.70 15.18
N THR A 248 -32.84 -12.16 16.38
CA THR A 248 -31.73 -13.04 16.73
C THR A 248 -32.27 -14.28 17.43
N PRO A 249 -31.50 -15.38 17.55
CA PRO A 249 -31.91 -16.56 18.29
C PRO A 249 -32.30 -16.31 19.76
N LEU A 250 -31.80 -15.20 20.33
CA LEU A 250 -32.11 -14.79 21.73
C LEU A 250 -33.21 -13.72 21.82
N GLY A 251 -33.93 -13.44 20.72
CA GLY A 251 -35.02 -12.48 20.69
C GLY A 251 -34.72 -11.25 19.81
N GLU A 252 -35.63 -10.31 19.85
CA GLU A 252 -35.53 -9.06 19.10
C GLU A 252 -34.49 -8.10 19.72
N GLY A 253 -33.80 -7.36 18.86
CA GLY A 253 -32.83 -6.40 19.34
C GLY A 253 -32.51 -5.29 18.32
N LYS A 254 -31.68 -4.37 18.74
CA LYS A 254 -31.21 -3.26 17.92
C LYS A 254 -29.70 -3.32 17.71
N VAL A 255 -29.26 -3.24 16.46
CA VAL A 255 -27.84 -3.22 16.12
C VAL A 255 -27.17 -1.99 16.71
N THR A 256 -26.18 -2.18 17.57
CA THR A 256 -25.38 -1.11 18.21
C THR A 256 -24.07 -0.90 17.46
N GLU A 257 -23.44 -1.97 17.00
CA GLU A 257 -22.14 -1.93 16.33
C GLU A 257 -22.08 -2.98 15.21
N VAL A 258 -21.27 -2.71 14.21
CA VAL A 258 -21.07 -3.61 13.05
C VAL A 258 -19.59 -3.97 12.98
N LEU A 259 -19.28 -5.26 12.93
CA LEU A 259 -17.94 -5.84 12.85
C LEU A 259 -17.71 -6.45 11.44
N PRO A 260 -17.37 -5.63 10.44
CA PRO A 260 -17.38 -6.07 9.04
C PRO A 260 -16.47 -7.25 8.77
N MET A 261 -15.25 -7.24 9.33
CA MET A 261 -14.25 -8.29 9.07
C MET A 261 -14.57 -9.62 9.73
N ARG A 262 -15.38 -9.61 10.79
CA ARG A 262 -15.90 -10.82 11.45
C ARG A 262 -17.22 -11.30 10.84
N GLN A 263 -17.81 -10.54 9.92
CA GLN A 263 -19.15 -10.78 9.39
C GLN A 263 -20.21 -10.88 10.54
N ALA A 264 -20.04 -10.03 11.57
CA ALA A 264 -20.83 -10.04 12.80
C ALA A 264 -21.38 -8.66 13.11
N VAL A 265 -22.40 -8.61 13.97
CA VAL A 265 -22.93 -7.37 14.56
C VAL A 265 -23.14 -7.55 16.05
N ILE A 266 -22.99 -6.46 16.80
CA ILE A 266 -23.37 -6.42 18.22
C ILE A 266 -24.80 -5.89 18.30
N VAL A 267 -25.67 -6.71 18.83
CA VAL A 267 -27.09 -6.41 19.03
C VAL A 267 -27.36 -6.19 20.49
N ARG A 268 -28.08 -5.12 20.80
CA ARG A 268 -28.68 -4.91 22.12
C ARG A 268 -30.05 -5.55 22.12
N LEU A 269 -30.25 -6.60 22.90
CA LEU A 269 -31.51 -7.29 23.05
C LEU A 269 -32.56 -6.36 23.74
N ALA A 270 -33.83 -6.51 23.36
CA ALA A 270 -34.92 -5.69 23.87
C ALA A 270 -35.33 -6.07 25.31
N GLU A 271 -35.21 -7.35 25.66
CA GLU A 271 -35.68 -7.87 26.95
C GLU A 271 -34.75 -7.52 28.11
N ASP A 272 -33.45 -7.75 27.97
CA ASP A 272 -32.49 -7.62 29.08
C ASP A 272 -31.40 -6.54 28.86
N ASN A 273 -31.49 -5.78 27.77
CA ASN A 273 -30.53 -4.74 27.41
C ASN A 273 -29.07 -5.23 27.24
N ARG A 274 -28.82 -6.55 27.22
CA ARG A 274 -27.49 -7.09 27.03
C ARG A 274 -27.01 -6.84 25.60
N ARG A 275 -25.70 -6.67 25.48
CA ARG A 275 -25.03 -6.58 24.19
C ARG A 275 -24.42 -7.94 23.86
N VAL A 276 -24.87 -8.56 22.79
CA VAL A 276 -24.40 -9.88 22.35
C VAL A 276 -23.97 -9.78 20.90
N GLU A 277 -22.86 -10.46 20.57
CA GLU A 277 -22.34 -10.58 19.20
C GLU A 277 -23.05 -11.72 18.49
N PHE A 278 -23.57 -11.46 17.28
CA PHE A 278 -24.20 -12.44 16.41
C PHE A 278 -23.55 -12.42 15.04
N LEU A 279 -23.37 -13.58 14.46
CA LEU A 279 -22.89 -13.73 13.09
C LEU A 279 -23.98 -13.38 12.08
N LYS A 280 -23.61 -12.99 10.88
CA LYS A 280 -24.55 -12.58 9.83
C LYS A 280 -25.66 -13.61 9.55
N HIS A 281 -25.34 -14.90 9.59
CA HIS A 281 -26.28 -15.98 9.30
C HIS A 281 -27.25 -16.28 10.45
N GLU A 282 -27.01 -15.73 11.63
CA GLU A 282 -27.86 -15.88 12.82
C GLU A 282 -28.90 -14.75 12.94
N ILE A 283 -28.88 -13.81 12.02
CA ILE A 283 -29.67 -12.58 12.10
C ILE A 283 -30.61 -12.47 10.93
N GLU A 284 -31.88 -12.21 11.21
CA GLU A 284 -32.89 -11.90 10.21
C GLU A 284 -33.33 -10.44 10.29
N PRO A 285 -33.52 -9.75 9.15
CA PRO A 285 -34.08 -8.40 9.16
C PRO A 285 -35.51 -8.41 9.69
N TYR A 286 -35.78 -7.61 10.72
CA TYR A 286 -37.11 -7.52 11.36
C TYR A 286 -38.23 -7.19 10.36
N GLU A 287 -37.96 -6.29 9.41
CA GLU A 287 -38.91 -5.86 8.40
C GLU A 287 -39.33 -6.99 7.45
N GLU A 288 -38.40 -7.89 7.08
CA GLU A 288 -38.68 -9.03 6.21
C GLU A 288 -39.50 -10.10 6.93
N LEU A 289 -39.23 -10.32 8.21
CA LEU A 289 -39.94 -11.28 9.03
C LEU A 289 -41.38 -10.83 9.32
N GLN A 290 -41.59 -9.53 9.55
CA GLN A 290 -42.95 -8.97 9.66
C GLN A 290 -43.71 -9.02 8.34
N ALA A 291 -43.05 -8.75 7.21
CA ALA A 291 -43.67 -8.86 5.90
C ALA A 291 -44.08 -10.33 5.55
N LEU A 292 -43.27 -11.30 6.00
CA LEU A 292 -43.61 -12.73 5.86
C LEU A 292 -44.76 -13.13 6.77
N LYS A 293 -44.79 -12.69 8.02
CA LYS A 293 -45.90 -12.90 8.95
C LYS A 293 -47.19 -12.26 8.42
N GLY A 294 -47.14 -11.00 7.96
CA GLY A 294 -48.32 -10.35 7.37
C GLY A 294 -48.84 -11.01 6.13
N LYS A 295 -47.98 -11.68 5.31
CA LYS A 295 -48.39 -12.49 4.18
C LYS A 295 -49.01 -13.84 4.61
N ALA A 296 -48.51 -14.41 5.68
CA ALA A 296 -49.05 -15.67 6.22
C ALA A 296 -50.42 -15.46 6.90
N ASP A 297 -50.64 -14.29 7.49
CA ASP A 297 -51.88 -13.92 8.15
C ASP A 297 -52.92 -13.30 7.17
N SER A 298 -52.54 -13.00 5.94
CA SER A 298 -53.49 -12.47 4.95
C SER A 298 -54.40 -13.58 4.42
N PRO A 299 -55.74 -13.35 4.41
CA PRO A 299 -56.69 -14.35 3.88
C PRO A 299 -56.41 -14.64 2.39
N CYS A 300 -56.57 -15.87 2.00
CA CYS A 300 -56.33 -16.33 0.65
C CYS A 300 -57.32 -15.70 -0.36
N ASP A 301 -56.88 -14.75 -1.17
CA ASP A 301 -57.72 -14.01 -2.15
C ASP A 301 -58.25 -14.88 -3.28
N ARG A 302 -57.97 -16.18 -3.32
CA ARG A 302 -58.38 -17.08 -4.41
C ARG A 302 -59.70 -17.80 -4.21
N HIS A 303 -60.28 -17.74 -3.00
CA HIS A 303 -61.52 -18.45 -2.71
C HIS A 303 -62.47 -17.57 -1.88
N GLU A 304 -63.45 -17.02 -2.53
CA GLU A 304 -64.63 -16.44 -1.85
C GLU A 304 -65.50 -17.59 -1.31
N GLY A 305 -65.28 -17.99 -0.05
CA GLY A 305 -66.11 -19.01 0.61
C GLY A 305 -65.29 -20.12 1.30
N GLY A 306 -65.24 -20.00 2.61
CA GLY A 306 -64.57 -20.83 3.59
C GLY A 306 -64.16 -22.26 3.23
N GLY A 307 -62.92 -22.51 3.30
CA GLY A 307 -62.33 -23.86 3.15
C GLY A 307 -61.20 -23.94 2.16
N CYS A 308 -60.06 -23.35 2.52
CA CYS A 308 -58.85 -23.46 1.72
C CYS A 308 -57.88 -24.46 2.34
N ASP A 309 -57.63 -25.57 1.63
CA ASP A 309 -56.66 -26.60 2.00
C ASP A 309 -55.27 -26.36 1.37
N CYS A 310 -54.93 -25.08 1.08
CA CYS A 310 -53.72 -24.68 0.41
C CYS A 310 -52.46 -24.71 1.32
N GLY A 311 -52.54 -25.17 2.53
CA GLY A 311 -51.45 -25.21 3.51
C GLY A 311 -51.01 -26.60 3.96
N ARG A 312 -51.53 -27.68 3.37
CA ARG A 312 -51.05 -29.02 3.64
C ARG A 312 -50.31 -29.56 2.44
N ASN A 313 -49.01 -29.34 2.43
CA ASN A 313 -48.09 -30.24 1.73
C ASN A 313 -47.33 -31.01 2.81
N ASP A 314 -47.51 -32.32 2.76
CA ASP A 314 -46.75 -33.32 3.48
C ASP A 314 -45.25 -33.23 3.15
#